data_31c964373c845b8fc986dab92a15cf9e
#
_entry.id   31c964373c845b8fc986dab92a15cf9e
#
_cell.length_a   1.000
_cell.length_b   1.000
_cell.length_c   1.000
_cell.angle_alpha   90.00
_cell.angle_beta   90.00
_cell.angle_gamma   90.00
#
_symmetry.space_group_name_H-M   'P 1'
#
loop_
_entity.id
_entity.type
_entity.pdbx_description
1 polymer ?
#
loop_
_entity_poly.entity_id
_entity_poly.type
_entity_poly.pdbx_seq_one_letter_code
_entity_poly.pdbx_strand_id
1 'polypeptide(L)'
;RDGNNSENFRGSIKGVTAGTITISNPSITNVNAMTMPAEGVLTIDGKNYNYTDFTFTTDADGNVKEYTFTLENQLSSDQQAKLDGKQASIGESIDAMGIPYYLAQMNEFLRNFAISFNEIMNGDNAQDLNGKQTNYFSFFTGTHTKTGEEYHFSKAAGDYNAKASNSYYQLTCGNVCVSNIAVKDPTTIATTEKITNGADAYD
;
A
#
# COMPACT_ATOMS: atom_id res chain seq x y z
N ARG A 1 -6.21 -27.73 0.23
CA ARG A 1 -6.06 -26.30 0.02
C ARG A 1 -7.35 -25.82 -0.58
N ASP A 2 -8.07 -25.05 0.17
CA ASP A 2 -9.30 -24.41 -0.18
C ASP A 2 -8.99 -23.49 -1.35
N GLY A 3 -9.55 -23.76 -2.50
CA GLY A 3 -9.35 -22.99 -3.72
C GLY A 3 -9.90 -21.57 -3.67
N ASN A 4 -9.89 -20.99 -2.49
CA ASN A 4 -10.27 -19.62 -2.24
C ASN A 4 -9.01 -18.76 -2.31
N ASN A 5 -8.54 -18.52 -3.53
CA ASN A 5 -7.56 -17.47 -3.79
C ASN A 5 -8.20 -16.11 -3.52
N SER A 6 -8.44 -15.82 -2.25
CA SER A 6 -8.89 -14.52 -1.77
C SER A 6 -7.89 -13.39 -2.09
N GLU A 7 -6.73 -13.74 -2.59
CA GLU A 7 -5.59 -12.88 -2.77
C GLU A 7 -5.40 -12.39 -4.21
N ASN A 8 -6.10 -12.98 -5.17
CA ASN A 8 -6.06 -12.51 -6.54
C ASN A 8 -7.00 -11.31 -6.69
N PHE A 9 -6.46 -10.20 -7.14
CA PHE A 9 -7.26 -9.06 -7.50
C PHE A 9 -8.16 -9.39 -8.70
N ARG A 10 -9.45 -9.10 -8.57
CA ARG A 10 -10.45 -9.20 -9.64
C ARG A 10 -11.44 -8.07 -9.53
N GLY A 11 -12.01 -7.66 -10.65
CA GLY A 11 -13.09 -6.68 -10.66
C GLY A 11 -13.58 -6.40 -12.06
N SER A 12 -14.69 -5.67 -12.15
CA SER A 12 -15.35 -5.35 -13.43
C SER A 12 -14.84 -4.02 -13.96
N ILE A 13 -14.48 -3.96 -15.23
CA ILE A 13 -14.09 -2.72 -15.88
C ILE A 13 -15.33 -1.82 -16.00
N LYS A 14 -15.25 -0.63 -15.38
CA LYS A 14 -16.29 0.40 -15.37
C LYS A 14 -16.02 1.51 -16.39
N GLY A 15 -14.76 1.74 -16.71
CA GLY A 15 -14.38 2.79 -17.63
C GLY A 15 -12.98 2.58 -18.18
N VAL A 16 -12.80 2.97 -19.43
CA VAL A 16 -11.54 2.85 -20.16
C VAL A 16 -11.25 4.15 -20.87
N THR A 17 -10.03 4.64 -20.72
CA THR A 17 -9.48 5.75 -21.52
C THR A 17 -8.26 5.27 -22.30
N ALA A 18 -7.65 6.13 -23.08
CA ALA A 18 -6.41 5.77 -23.78
C ALA A 18 -5.30 5.32 -22.81
N GLY A 19 -5.21 5.93 -21.65
CA GLY A 19 -4.12 5.68 -20.68
C GLY A 19 -4.54 5.03 -19.36
N THR A 20 -5.83 4.79 -19.13
CA THR A 20 -6.30 4.27 -17.83
C THR A 20 -7.41 3.24 -17.96
N ILE A 21 -7.47 2.33 -17.00
CA ILE A 21 -8.57 1.38 -16.80
C ILE A 21 -9.09 1.54 -15.39
N THR A 22 -10.38 1.84 -15.24
CA THR A 22 -11.06 1.92 -13.95
C THR A 22 -11.84 0.65 -13.69
N ILE A 23 -11.62 0.04 -12.53
CA ILE A 23 -12.22 -1.23 -12.11
C ILE A 23 -13.10 -0.98 -10.90
N SER A 24 -14.35 -1.44 -10.98
CA SER A 24 -15.34 -1.44 -9.90
C SER A 24 -15.55 -2.84 -9.34
N ASN A 25 -16.22 -2.92 -8.19
CA ASN A 25 -16.47 -4.18 -7.47
C ASN A 25 -15.19 -5.01 -7.28
N PRO A 26 -14.13 -4.43 -6.74
CA PRO A 26 -12.87 -5.12 -6.57
C PRO A 26 -12.99 -6.23 -5.52
N SER A 27 -12.26 -7.33 -5.71
CA SER A 27 -12.16 -8.41 -4.72
C SER A 27 -11.36 -8.00 -3.48
N ILE A 28 -10.47 -7.01 -3.61
CA ILE A 28 -9.69 -6.45 -2.52
C ILE A 28 -10.28 -5.08 -2.16
N THR A 29 -10.97 -5.02 -1.05
CA THR A 29 -11.62 -3.80 -0.54
C THR A 29 -10.89 -3.20 0.65
N ASN A 30 -10.08 -3.98 1.37
CA ASN A 30 -9.30 -3.50 2.50
C ASN A 30 -7.96 -2.92 2.00
N VAL A 31 -7.74 -1.64 2.25
CA VAL A 31 -6.48 -0.94 1.88
C VAL A 31 -5.24 -1.65 2.45
N ASN A 32 -5.34 -2.18 3.66
CA ASN A 32 -4.22 -2.84 4.34
C ASN A 32 -3.94 -4.27 3.81
N ALA A 33 -4.90 -4.86 3.10
CA ALA A 33 -4.80 -6.20 2.51
C ALA A 33 -4.45 -6.18 1.01
N MET A 34 -3.90 -5.07 0.52
CA MET A 34 -3.51 -4.96 -0.89
C MET A 34 -2.26 -5.78 -1.18
N THR A 35 -2.43 -6.78 -2.03
CA THR A 35 -1.34 -7.66 -2.50
C THR A 35 -0.80 -7.27 -3.88
N MET A 36 -1.48 -6.34 -4.56
CA MET A 36 -1.08 -5.89 -5.89
C MET A 36 0.23 -5.10 -5.85
N PRO A 37 1.16 -5.32 -6.79
CA PRO A 37 2.34 -4.47 -6.92
C PRO A 37 1.94 -3.07 -7.43
N ALA A 38 2.75 -2.05 -7.10
CA ALA A 38 2.53 -0.68 -7.57
C ALA A 38 2.60 -0.56 -9.10
N GLU A 39 3.37 -1.42 -9.74
CA GLU A 39 3.42 -1.63 -11.19
C GLU A 39 3.32 -3.12 -11.49
N GLY A 40 2.66 -3.49 -12.58
CA GLY A 40 2.43 -4.91 -12.86
C GLY A 40 1.62 -5.13 -14.14
N VAL A 41 0.86 -6.21 -14.15
CA VAL A 41 0.10 -6.65 -15.32
C VAL A 41 -1.35 -6.89 -14.97
N LEU A 42 -2.26 -6.22 -15.69
CA LEU A 42 -3.68 -6.55 -15.74
C LEU A 42 -3.92 -7.59 -16.81
N THR A 43 -4.60 -8.67 -16.48
CA THR A 43 -5.07 -9.68 -17.44
C THR A 43 -6.56 -9.48 -17.69
N ILE A 44 -6.93 -9.31 -18.96
CA ILE A 44 -8.31 -9.09 -19.41
C ILE A 44 -8.55 -9.97 -20.62
N ASP A 45 -9.51 -10.89 -20.56
CA ASP A 45 -9.79 -11.86 -21.63
C ASP A 45 -8.52 -12.59 -22.13
N GLY A 46 -7.63 -12.98 -21.21
CA GLY A 46 -6.37 -13.67 -21.54
C GLY A 46 -5.30 -12.78 -22.19
N LYS A 47 -5.50 -11.46 -22.27
CA LYS A 47 -4.52 -10.50 -22.76
C LYS A 47 -3.94 -9.69 -21.61
N ASN A 48 -2.66 -9.42 -21.69
CA ASN A 48 -1.91 -8.70 -20.70
C ASN A 48 -1.77 -7.21 -21.07
N TYR A 49 -2.01 -6.36 -20.07
CA TYR A 49 -1.87 -4.90 -20.14
C TYR A 49 -0.99 -4.45 -18.99
N ASN A 50 0.21 -3.97 -19.28
CA ASN A 50 1.11 -3.45 -18.28
C ASN A 50 0.58 -2.15 -17.71
N TYR A 51 0.61 -2.01 -16.38
CA TYR A 51 0.34 -0.76 -15.69
C TYR A 51 1.59 -0.30 -14.91
N THR A 52 1.74 0.99 -14.80
CA THR A 52 2.89 1.63 -14.14
C THR A 52 2.52 2.25 -12.80
N ASP A 53 1.23 2.37 -12.52
CA ASP A 53 0.70 2.95 -11.28
C ASP A 53 -0.78 2.61 -11.12
N PHE A 54 -1.31 2.76 -9.91
CA PHE A 54 -2.73 2.76 -9.67
C PHE A 54 -3.12 3.70 -8.54
N THR A 55 -4.35 4.17 -8.60
CA THR A 55 -5.03 4.90 -7.53
C THR A 55 -6.30 4.19 -7.14
N PHE A 56 -6.88 4.52 -5.99
CA PHE A 56 -8.17 3.97 -5.59
C PHE A 56 -9.01 5.00 -4.85
N THR A 57 -10.32 4.77 -4.82
CA THR A 57 -11.29 5.55 -4.05
C THR A 57 -11.92 4.66 -3.00
N THR A 58 -12.28 5.24 -1.86
CA THR A 58 -12.95 4.54 -0.76
C THR A 58 -14.38 5.02 -0.59
N ASP A 59 -15.20 4.17 0.06
CA ASP A 59 -16.49 4.56 0.59
C ASP A 59 -16.34 5.25 1.97
N ALA A 60 -17.48 5.59 2.60
CA ALA A 60 -17.51 6.23 3.91
C ALA A 60 -16.94 5.34 5.04
N ASP A 61 -16.94 4.03 4.85
CA ASP A 61 -16.44 3.03 5.81
C ASP A 61 -14.94 2.73 5.61
N GLY A 62 -14.31 3.39 4.62
CA GLY A 62 -12.89 3.20 4.28
C GLY A 62 -12.60 1.98 3.41
N ASN A 63 -13.62 1.30 2.89
CA ASN A 63 -13.40 0.20 1.95
C ASN A 63 -13.17 0.72 0.53
N VAL A 64 -12.26 0.10 -0.19
CA VAL A 64 -11.98 0.47 -1.57
C VAL A 64 -13.17 0.12 -2.46
N LYS A 65 -13.64 1.13 -3.17
CA LYS A 65 -14.77 1.07 -4.08
C LYS A 65 -14.35 0.87 -5.53
N GLU A 66 -13.30 1.55 -5.94
CA GLU A 66 -12.80 1.54 -7.31
C GLU A 66 -11.28 1.66 -7.33
N TYR A 67 -10.65 0.99 -8.30
CA TYR A 67 -9.25 1.15 -8.65
C TYR A 67 -9.13 1.74 -10.05
N THR A 68 -8.19 2.67 -10.24
CA THR A 68 -7.83 3.22 -11.56
C THR A 68 -6.36 2.93 -11.82
N PHE A 69 -6.10 2.10 -12.82
CA PHE A 69 -4.77 1.70 -13.24
C PHE A 69 -4.28 2.60 -14.38
N THR A 70 -3.07 3.11 -14.28
CA THR A 70 -2.40 3.86 -15.33
C THR A 70 -1.59 2.89 -16.19
N LEU A 71 -1.90 2.83 -17.47
CA LEU A 71 -1.25 1.90 -18.40
C LEU A 71 0.11 2.42 -18.88
N GLU A 72 1.03 1.49 -19.10
CA GLU A 72 2.33 1.78 -19.72
C GLU A 72 2.16 2.21 -21.19
N ASN A 73 1.26 1.55 -21.91
CA ASN A 73 0.99 1.82 -23.32
C ASN A 73 -0.43 2.31 -23.52
N GLN A 74 -0.61 3.27 -24.41
CA GLN A 74 -1.94 3.80 -24.73
C GLN A 74 -2.76 2.81 -25.53
N LEU A 75 -4.05 2.78 -25.25
CA LEU A 75 -5.05 1.97 -25.93
C LEU A 75 -5.62 2.73 -27.12
N SER A 76 -5.77 2.07 -28.25
CA SER A 76 -6.56 2.59 -29.38
C SER A 76 -8.04 2.64 -29.03
N SER A 77 -8.84 3.43 -29.76
CA SER A 77 -10.29 3.53 -29.56
C SER A 77 -10.99 2.16 -29.69
N ASP A 78 -10.52 1.32 -30.61
CA ASP A 78 -11.06 -0.04 -30.80
C ASP A 78 -10.76 -0.96 -29.62
N GLN A 79 -9.59 -0.80 -28.99
CA GLN A 79 -9.24 -1.54 -27.78
C GLN A 79 -10.09 -1.08 -26.60
N GLN A 80 -10.25 0.24 -26.42
CA GLN A 80 -11.08 0.80 -25.35
C GLN A 80 -12.51 0.27 -25.40
N ALA A 81 -13.14 0.28 -26.58
CA ALA A 81 -14.51 -0.20 -26.78
C ALA A 81 -14.68 -1.70 -26.47
N LYS A 82 -13.62 -2.51 -26.67
CA LYS A 82 -13.66 -3.95 -26.43
C LYS A 82 -13.46 -4.33 -24.97
N LEU A 83 -12.91 -3.43 -24.16
CA LEU A 83 -12.57 -3.71 -22.76
C LEU A 83 -13.68 -3.33 -21.78
N ASP A 84 -14.55 -2.40 -22.15
CA ASP A 84 -15.62 -1.94 -21.27
C ASP A 84 -16.55 -3.09 -20.83
N GLY A 85 -16.89 -3.14 -19.55
CA GLY A 85 -17.70 -4.17 -18.93
C GLY A 85 -17.03 -5.55 -18.77
N LYS A 86 -15.78 -5.72 -19.20
CA LYS A 86 -15.05 -6.97 -19.04
C LYS A 86 -14.54 -7.16 -17.61
N GLN A 87 -14.15 -8.41 -17.28
CA GLN A 87 -13.47 -8.73 -16.03
C GLN A 87 -11.95 -8.53 -16.20
N ALA A 88 -11.37 -7.86 -15.23
CA ALA A 88 -9.92 -7.72 -15.11
C ALA A 88 -9.42 -8.50 -13.89
N SER A 89 -8.23 -9.05 -13.99
CA SER A 89 -7.54 -9.72 -12.89
C SER A 89 -6.06 -9.33 -12.85
N ILE A 90 -5.48 -9.45 -11.66
CA ILE A 90 -4.03 -9.43 -11.44
C ILE A 90 -3.71 -10.73 -10.73
N GLY A 91 -2.70 -11.45 -11.22
CA GLY A 91 -2.21 -12.64 -10.56
C GLY A 91 -2.78 -13.96 -11.05
N GLU A 92 -3.43 -14.04 -12.20
CA GLU A 92 -3.77 -15.33 -12.83
C GLU A 92 -2.53 -16.16 -13.17
N SER A 93 -1.39 -15.50 -13.41
CA SER A 93 -0.09 -16.16 -13.54
C SER A 93 0.49 -16.69 -12.22
N ILE A 94 -0.18 -16.41 -11.10
CA ILE A 94 0.22 -16.83 -9.73
C ILE A 94 -0.37 -18.19 -9.36
N ASP A 95 -1.11 -18.85 -10.22
CA ASP A 95 -1.54 -20.25 -10.03
C ASP A 95 -0.36 -21.23 -9.88
N ALA A 96 0.80 -20.89 -10.39
CA ALA A 96 2.04 -21.50 -9.98
C ALA A 96 2.61 -20.65 -8.82
N MET A 97 2.40 -21.03 -7.57
CA MET A 97 2.96 -20.43 -6.37
C MET A 97 4.47 -20.17 -6.52
N GLY A 98 4.77 -19.11 -7.25
CA GLY A 98 6.13 -18.70 -7.56
C GLY A 98 6.61 -17.58 -6.63
N ILE A 99 7.84 -17.19 -6.80
CA ILE A 99 8.50 -16.10 -6.05
C ILE A 99 7.64 -14.84 -5.97
N PRO A 100 6.95 -14.35 -7.04
CA PRO A 100 6.12 -13.16 -6.97
C PRO A 100 4.95 -13.27 -5.96
N TYR A 101 4.33 -14.43 -5.85
CA TYR A 101 3.26 -14.68 -4.89
C TYR A 101 3.75 -14.52 -3.45
N TYR A 102 4.84 -15.18 -3.10
CA TYR A 102 5.40 -15.07 -1.76
C TYR A 102 5.93 -13.67 -1.44
N LEU A 103 6.48 -12.97 -2.43
CA LEU A 103 6.89 -11.58 -2.26
C LEU A 103 5.71 -10.65 -1.98
N ALA A 104 4.58 -10.84 -2.68
CA ALA A 104 3.36 -10.06 -2.43
C ALA A 104 2.85 -10.29 -1.00
N GLN A 105 2.80 -11.54 -0.54
CA GLN A 105 2.41 -11.91 0.83
C GLN A 105 3.36 -11.34 1.89
N MET A 106 4.67 -11.44 1.65
CA MET A 106 5.67 -10.87 2.55
C MET A 106 5.58 -9.35 2.61
N ASN A 107 5.33 -8.68 1.48
CA ASN A 107 5.14 -7.23 1.45
C ASN A 107 3.87 -6.81 2.22
N GLU A 108 2.78 -7.58 2.11
CA GLU A 108 1.56 -7.33 2.88
C GLU A 108 1.81 -7.50 4.38
N PHE A 109 2.41 -8.63 4.78
CA PHE A 109 2.78 -8.87 6.18
C PHE A 109 3.66 -7.73 6.72
N LEU A 110 4.69 -7.35 5.96
CA LEU A 110 5.61 -6.29 6.34
C LEU A 110 4.89 -4.94 6.50
N ARG A 111 4.00 -4.59 5.58
CA ARG A 111 3.21 -3.35 5.67
C ARG A 111 2.33 -3.34 6.92
N ASN A 112 1.59 -4.41 7.17
CA ASN A 112 0.74 -4.51 8.35
C ASN A 112 1.54 -4.44 9.65
N PHE A 113 2.69 -5.11 9.69
CA PHE A 113 3.63 -5.03 10.82
C PHE A 113 4.14 -3.60 11.01
N ALA A 114 4.64 -2.96 9.96
CA ALA A 114 5.17 -1.60 10.02
C ALA A 114 4.09 -0.58 10.40
N ILE A 115 2.86 -0.72 9.88
CA ILE A 115 1.71 0.11 10.26
C ILE A 115 1.47 0.00 11.76
N SER A 116 1.29 -1.23 12.27
CA SER A 116 0.97 -1.45 13.68
C SER A 116 2.07 -0.93 14.61
N PHE A 117 3.33 -1.18 14.25
CA PHE A 117 4.46 -0.71 15.03
C PHE A 117 4.60 0.82 15.02
N ASN A 118 4.51 1.43 13.84
CA ASN A 118 4.60 2.88 13.70
C ASN A 118 3.42 3.58 14.40
N GLU A 119 2.26 2.96 14.48
CA GLU A 119 1.13 3.50 15.24
C GLU A 119 1.40 3.57 16.74
N ILE A 120 2.03 2.54 17.29
CA ILE A 120 2.44 2.54 18.69
C ILE A 120 3.50 3.62 18.90
N MET A 121 4.52 3.63 18.03
CA MET A 121 5.64 4.58 18.14
C MET A 121 5.25 6.05 17.92
N ASN A 122 4.18 6.29 17.14
CA ASN A 122 3.72 7.63 16.76
C ASN A 122 2.33 7.96 17.36
N GLY A 123 1.93 7.27 18.41
CA GLY A 123 0.67 7.53 19.11
C GLY A 123 0.59 9.00 19.57
N ASP A 124 -0.63 9.51 19.73
CA ASP A 124 -0.86 10.93 20.10
C ASP A 124 -0.18 11.32 21.39
N ASN A 125 0.06 10.37 22.27
CA ASN A 125 0.73 10.56 23.58
C ASN A 125 2.15 10.00 23.63
N ALA A 126 2.62 9.35 22.57
CA ALA A 126 3.96 8.75 22.53
C ALA A 126 5.06 9.81 22.60
N GLN A 127 5.98 9.66 23.54
CA GLN A 127 7.09 10.58 23.77
C GLN A 127 8.43 9.85 23.84
N ASP A 128 9.46 10.53 23.37
CA ASP A 128 10.85 10.10 23.53
C ASP A 128 11.37 10.34 24.96
N LEU A 129 12.61 9.94 25.23
CA LEU A 129 13.25 10.15 26.53
C LEU A 129 13.35 11.63 26.96
N ASN A 130 13.22 12.57 26.03
CA ASN A 130 13.25 14.01 26.28
C ASN A 130 11.85 14.62 26.42
N GLY A 131 10.79 13.81 26.38
CA GLY A 131 9.41 14.27 26.45
C GLY A 131 8.89 14.89 25.15
N LYS A 132 9.59 14.69 24.01
CA LYS A 132 9.16 15.16 22.70
C LYS A 132 8.28 14.12 22.04
N GLN A 133 7.16 14.54 21.43
CA GLN A 133 6.32 13.64 20.62
C GLN A 133 7.11 13.01 19.48
N THR A 134 6.88 11.71 19.25
CA THR A 134 7.62 10.91 18.28
C THR A 134 6.94 10.82 16.91
N ASN A 135 5.83 11.51 16.70
CA ASN A 135 5.01 11.47 15.48
C ASN A 135 5.61 12.17 14.25
N TYR A 136 6.87 12.60 14.30
CA TYR A 136 7.53 13.33 13.22
C TYR A 136 8.35 12.45 12.25
N PHE A 137 8.41 11.14 12.50
CA PHE A 137 9.06 10.19 11.61
C PHE A 137 8.40 8.81 11.69
N SER A 138 8.64 7.95 10.72
CA SER A 138 8.20 6.55 10.73
C SER A 138 9.35 5.67 11.19
N PHE A 139 9.18 4.90 12.27
CA PHE A 139 10.26 4.03 12.80
C PHE A 139 10.65 2.96 11.80
N PHE A 140 9.67 2.15 11.32
CA PHE A 140 9.87 1.31 10.15
C PHE A 140 9.53 2.11 8.91
N THR A 141 10.52 2.31 8.07
CA THR A 141 10.43 3.10 6.85
C THR A 141 11.13 2.40 5.70
N GLY A 142 11.20 3.02 4.56
CA GLY A 142 11.98 2.62 3.40
C GLY A 142 12.66 3.83 2.79
N THR A 143 13.62 3.58 1.93
CA THR A 143 14.38 4.63 1.26
C THR A 143 13.92 4.76 -0.19
N HIS A 144 13.63 5.98 -0.60
CA HIS A 144 13.26 6.28 -1.97
C HIS A 144 14.46 6.08 -2.90
N THR A 145 14.32 5.21 -3.89
CA THR A 145 15.44 4.78 -4.77
C THR A 145 16.08 5.91 -5.56
N LYS A 146 15.34 6.99 -5.87
CA LYS A 146 15.85 8.10 -6.68
C LYS A 146 16.45 9.23 -5.84
N THR A 147 15.84 9.54 -4.70
CA THR A 147 16.27 10.70 -3.88
C THR A 147 17.13 10.28 -2.68
N GLY A 148 17.09 9.02 -2.26
CA GLY A 148 17.74 8.53 -1.07
C GLY A 148 17.07 8.99 0.25
N GLU A 149 15.94 9.70 0.15
CA GLU A 149 15.18 10.15 1.31
C GLU A 149 14.32 9.02 1.88
N GLU A 150 14.13 9.05 3.19
CA GLU A 150 13.23 8.12 3.87
C GLU A 150 11.77 8.53 3.64
N TYR A 151 10.90 7.51 3.54
CA TYR A 151 9.45 7.75 3.54
C TYR A 151 9.00 8.18 4.93
N HIS A 152 8.05 9.11 4.96
CA HIS A 152 7.26 9.42 6.15
C HIS A 152 5.83 9.00 5.90
N PHE A 153 5.46 7.82 6.38
CA PHE A 153 4.16 7.24 6.11
C PHE A 153 3.05 7.94 6.89
N SER A 154 1.90 8.09 6.24
CA SER A 154 0.70 8.68 6.83
C SER A 154 -0.51 7.77 6.60
N LYS A 155 -1.42 7.75 7.56
CA LYS A 155 -2.75 7.16 7.42
C LYS A 155 -3.81 8.16 6.95
N ALA A 156 -3.44 9.40 6.65
CA ALA A 156 -4.41 10.41 6.24
C ALA A 156 -5.22 9.91 5.03
N ALA A 157 -6.52 9.87 5.21
CA ALA A 157 -7.46 9.57 4.14
C ALA A 157 -7.30 10.59 3.01
N GLY A 158 -6.94 10.17 1.83
CA GLY A 158 -6.78 11.02 0.64
C GLY A 158 -5.52 10.76 -0.17
N ASP A 159 -4.55 10.05 0.39
CA ASP A 159 -3.33 9.71 -0.31
C ASP A 159 -3.36 8.27 -0.81
N TYR A 160 -4.22 8.03 -1.77
CA TYR A 160 -4.51 6.70 -2.33
C TYR A 160 -3.74 6.42 -3.61
N ASN A 161 -2.58 7.04 -3.77
CA ASN A 161 -1.67 6.72 -4.85
C ASN A 161 -0.62 5.73 -4.36
N ALA A 162 -0.50 4.58 -5.01
CA ALA A 162 0.49 3.57 -4.66
C ALA A 162 1.93 4.09 -4.70
N LYS A 163 2.20 5.16 -5.44
CA LYS A 163 3.50 5.80 -5.58
C LYS A 163 3.68 7.06 -4.71
N ALA A 164 2.67 7.46 -3.96
CA ALA A 164 2.81 8.58 -3.04
C ALA A 164 3.85 8.26 -1.96
N SER A 165 4.72 9.23 -1.67
CA SER A 165 5.83 9.04 -0.73
C SER A 165 5.42 8.76 0.72
N ASN A 166 4.18 9.08 1.08
CA ASN A 166 3.58 8.83 2.38
C ASN A 166 2.70 7.56 2.42
N SER A 167 2.59 6.83 1.32
CA SER A 167 1.84 5.59 1.26
C SER A 167 2.67 4.40 1.73
N TYR A 168 2.14 3.62 2.68
CA TYR A 168 2.74 2.34 3.07
C TYR A 168 2.89 1.35 1.91
N TYR A 169 2.22 1.60 0.79
CA TYR A 169 2.38 0.80 -0.41
C TYR A 169 3.79 0.88 -1.00
N GLN A 170 4.54 1.94 -0.69
CA GLN A 170 5.95 2.08 -1.06
C GLN A 170 6.88 1.15 -0.25
N LEU A 171 6.40 0.63 0.88
CA LEU A 171 7.20 -0.26 1.73
C LEU A 171 7.16 -1.69 1.20
N THR A 172 8.34 -2.24 0.94
CA THR A 172 8.53 -3.60 0.44
C THR A 172 9.65 -4.30 1.20
N CYS A 173 9.71 -5.62 1.11
CA CYS A 173 10.82 -6.40 1.67
C CYS A 173 12.19 -6.01 1.10
N GLY A 174 12.21 -5.36 -0.08
CA GLY A 174 13.45 -4.92 -0.73
C GLY A 174 13.97 -3.56 -0.26
N ASN A 175 13.13 -2.73 0.40
CA ASN A 175 13.52 -1.37 0.80
C ASN A 175 13.28 -1.04 2.27
N VAL A 176 12.70 -1.96 3.05
CA VAL A 176 12.43 -1.72 4.47
C VAL A 176 13.72 -1.46 5.27
N CYS A 177 13.67 -0.46 6.11
CA CYS A 177 14.74 -0.15 7.06
C CYS A 177 14.16 0.50 8.33
N VAL A 178 15.00 0.58 9.36
CA VAL A 178 14.73 1.45 10.51
C VAL A 178 15.17 2.85 10.15
N SER A 179 14.39 3.86 10.56
CA SER A 179 14.70 5.27 10.29
C SER A 179 16.09 5.66 10.78
N ASN A 180 16.83 6.40 9.98
CA ASN A 180 18.11 6.98 10.33
C ASN A 180 18.02 7.93 11.54
N ILE A 181 16.85 8.49 11.81
CA ILE A 181 16.62 9.32 13.02
C ILE A 181 16.82 8.44 14.25
N ALA A 182 16.13 7.31 14.34
CA ALA A 182 16.24 6.39 15.46
C ALA A 182 17.61 5.69 15.53
N VAL A 183 18.23 5.38 14.40
CA VAL A 183 19.56 4.75 14.35
C VAL A 183 20.66 5.69 14.84
N LYS A 184 20.59 6.97 14.47
CA LYS A 184 21.58 7.98 14.88
C LYS A 184 21.41 8.43 16.32
N ASP A 185 20.19 8.49 16.79
CA ASP A 185 19.83 8.89 18.15
C ASP A 185 18.72 8.00 18.70
N PRO A 186 19.05 6.88 19.36
CA PRO A 186 18.07 5.98 19.96
C PRO A 186 17.19 6.64 21.04
N THR A 187 17.56 7.80 21.58
CA THR A 187 16.73 8.52 22.54
C THR A 187 15.48 9.13 21.93
N THR A 188 15.39 9.15 20.60
CA THR A 188 14.19 9.59 19.84
C THR A 188 13.10 8.54 19.73
N ILE A 189 13.36 7.30 20.18
CA ILE A 189 12.40 6.22 20.19
C ILE A 189 11.35 6.47 21.28
N ALA A 190 10.07 6.20 20.99
CA ALA A 190 9.03 6.30 22.00
C ALA A 190 9.30 5.31 23.16
N THR A 191 9.40 5.84 24.35
CA THR A 191 9.67 5.06 25.57
C THR A 191 8.65 5.32 26.66
N THR A 192 7.85 6.37 26.50
CA THR A 192 6.83 6.76 27.47
C THR A 192 5.60 7.33 26.77
N GLU A 193 4.46 7.29 27.44
CA GLU A 193 3.31 8.09 27.08
C GLU A 193 3.27 9.38 27.87
N LYS A 194 2.70 10.42 27.29
CA LYS A 194 2.48 11.68 27.97
C LYS A 194 1.61 11.46 29.20
N ILE A 195 2.13 11.79 30.37
CA ILE A 195 1.40 11.72 31.62
C ILE A 195 0.23 12.70 31.58
N THR A 196 -0.99 12.17 31.59
CA THR A 196 -2.22 12.94 31.78
C THR A 196 -2.80 12.61 33.15
N ASN A 197 -3.02 13.66 33.97
CA ASN A 197 -3.62 13.53 35.31
C ASN A 197 -2.76 12.83 36.38
N GLY A 198 -1.45 12.88 36.30
CA GLY A 198 -0.56 12.38 37.33
C GLY A 198 -0.48 10.87 37.48
N ALA A 199 -0.93 10.13 36.48
CA ALA A 199 -0.73 8.69 36.39
C ALA A 199 0.49 8.42 35.52
N ASP A 200 1.50 7.73 36.05
CA ASP A 200 2.61 7.21 35.29
C ASP A 200 2.10 6.00 34.50
N ALA A 201 2.03 6.12 33.18
CA ALA A 201 1.91 4.96 32.31
C ALA A 201 3.34 4.56 31.88
N TYR A 202 3.89 3.58 32.55
CA TYR A 202 5.05 2.86 32.06
C TYR A 202 4.54 1.61 31.36
N ASP A 203 4.84 1.49 30.09
CA ASP A 203 4.73 0.24 29.35
C ASP A 203 6.08 -0.50 29.33
#